data_77f406628036cf548a1c72ea95b246d0
#
_entry.id   77f406628036cf548a1c72ea95b246d0
#
_cell.length_a   1.000
_cell.length_b   1.000
_cell.length_c   1.000
_cell.angle_alpha   90.00
_cell.angle_beta   90.00
_cell.angle_gamma   90.00
#
_symmetry.space_group_name_H-M   'P 1'
#
loop_
_entity.id
_entity.type
_entity.pdbx_description
1 polymer ?
#
loop_
_entity_poly.entity_id
_entity_poly.type
_entity_poly.pdbx_seq_one_letter_code
_entity_poly.pdbx_strand_id
1 'polypeptide(L)'
;MCSSDLPLAGALTVNIGDMVQVWSNDRYPAPLHRAFVHADEDRFSVPFFFNPAYSTDYAPLPSAIDARNPPRYRPINWREFRARRAAGDYAHAGEYAEISQYAI
;
A
#
# COMPACT_ATOMS: atom_id res chain seq x y z
N MET A 1 1.09 17.54 -3.87
CA MET A 1 2.15 17.33 -2.88
C MET A 1 1.46 17.07 -1.55
N CYS A 2 1.60 15.88 -0.99
CA CYS A 2 0.95 15.57 0.29
C CYS A 2 1.76 16.22 1.41
N SER A 3 1.19 17.21 2.09
CA SER A 3 1.82 17.89 3.25
C SER A 3 1.67 17.08 4.54
N SER A 4 1.31 15.81 4.44
CA SER A 4 1.02 14.93 5.58
C SER A 4 2.26 14.47 6.37
N ASP A 5 3.46 14.81 5.90
CA ASP A 5 4.70 14.35 6.53
C ASP A 5 5.23 15.32 7.61
N LEU A 6 4.53 16.42 7.84
CA LEU A 6 4.88 17.35 8.91
C LEU A 6 4.29 16.87 10.24
N PRO A 7 5.12 16.78 11.31
CA PRO A 7 4.63 16.35 12.61
C PRO A 7 3.61 17.36 13.17
N LEU A 8 2.44 16.87 13.53
CA LEU A 8 1.43 17.62 14.26
C LEU A 8 1.27 16.98 15.64
N ALA A 9 1.47 17.76 16.69
CA ALA A 9 1.39 17.27 18.07
C ALA A 9 0.05 16.58 18.35
N GLY A 10 0.12 15.33 18.85
CA GLY A 10 -1.06 14.54 19.18
C GLY A 10 -1.78 13.90 17.97
N ALA A 11 -1.24 14.02 16.77
CA ALA A 11 -1.82 13.42 15.57
C ALA A 11 -1.05 12.17 15.11
N LEU A 12 -1.77 11.29 14.42
CA LEU A 12 -1.21 10.16 13.69
C LEU A 12 -1.44 10.37 12.19
N THR A 13 -0.43 10.08 11.38
CA THR A 13 -0.60 10.03 9.92
C THR A 13 -1.00 8.62 9.51
N VAL A 14 -2.10 8.48 8.78
CA VAL A 14 -2.57 7.20 8.25
C VAL A 14 -2.43 7.21 6.74
N ASN A 15 -1.62 6.29 6.22
CA ASN A 15 -1.46 6.09 4.78
C ASN A 15 -2.23 4.84 4.33
N ILE A 16 -3.02 4.98 3.27
CA ILE A 16 -3.67 3.85 2.60
C ILE A 16 -2.61 3.06 1.85
N GLY A 17 -2.52 1.75 2.14
CA GLY A 17 -1.61 0.86 1.43
C GLY A 17 -2.28 0.16 0.24
N ASP A 18 -1.46 -0.48 -0.61
CA ASP A 18 -1.87 -1.18 -1.83
C ASP A 18 -3.01 -2.18 -1.59
N MET A 19 -2.98 -2.88 -0.46
CA MET A 19 -4.00 -3.90 -0.19
C MET A 19 -5.37 -3.30 0.13
N VAL A 20 -5.43 -2.13 0.75
CA VAL A 20 -6.70 -1.41 0.94
C VAL A 20 -7.23 -0.89 -0.40
N GLN A 21 -6.36 -0.49 -1.31
CA GLN A 21 -6.75 -0.14 -2.67
C GLN A 21 -7.38 -1.33 -3.39
N VAL A 22 -6.77 -2.52 -3.31
CA VAL A 22 -7.33 -3.76 -3.88
C VAL A 22 -8.68 -4.09 -3.24
N TRP A 23 -8.78 -4.13 -1.92
CA TRP A 23 -10.02 -4.42 -1.19
C TRP A 23 -11.17 -3.48 -1.55
N SER A 24 -10.86 -2.21 -1.66
CA SER A 24 -11.86 -1.18 -1.98
C SER A 24 -12.18 -1.08 -3.47
N ASN A 25 -11.54 -1.91 -4.31
CA ASN A 25 -11.68 -1.87 -5.77
C ASN A 25 -11.44 -0.46 -6.33
N ASP A 26 -10.30 0.16 -5.93
CA ASP A 26 -9.86 1.53 -6.25
C ASP A 26 -10.69 2.69 -5.66
N ARG A 27 -11.61 2.44 -4.72
CA ARG A 27 -12.29 3.55 -4.03
C ARG A 27 -11.35 4.35 -3.13
N TYR A 28 -10.33 3.69 -2.58
CA TYR A 28 -9.29 4.28 -1.74
C TYR A 28 -7.92 3.98 -2.35
N PRO A 29 -7.43 4.82 -3.26
CA PRO A 29 -6.13 4.61 -3.89
C PRO A 29 -5.00 4.79 -2.88
N ALA A 30 -3.95 3.97 -3.01
CA ALA A 30 -2.71 4.13 -2.26
C ALA A 30 -1.94 5.35 -2.80
N PRO A 31 -1.74 6.41 -2.00
CA PRO A 31 -1.04 7.60 -2.47
C PRO A 31 0.46 7.36 -2.56
N LEU A 32 1.08 7.86 -3.61
CA LEU A 32 2.54 7.99 -3.62
C LEU A 32 2.95 9.01 -2.55
N HIS A 33 3.82 8.59 -1.66
CA HIS A 33 4.33 9.42 -0.58
C HIS A 33 5.82 9.23 -0.40
N ARG A 34 6.47 10.24 0.16
CA ARG A 34 7.88 10.19 0.55
C ARG A 34 8.11 11.04 1.77
N ALA A 35 9.10 10.69 2.57
CA ALA A 35 9.59 11.54 3.64
C ALA A 35 10.63 12.51 3.09
N PHE A 36 10.54 13.78 3.51
CA PHE A 36 11.56 14.77 3.24
C PHE A 36 12.53 14.85 4.42
N VAL A 37 13.80 14.96 4.12
CA VAL A 37 14.82 15.28 5.12
C VAL A 37 14.79 16.79 5.35
N HIS A 38 14.55 17.21 6.59
CA HIS A 38 14.78 18.58 7.02
C HIS A 38 16.23 18.72 7.46
N ALA A 39 16.93 19.72 6.90
CA ALA A 39 18.37 19.86 7.10
C ALA A 39 18.74 20.40 8.51
N ASP A 40 17.80 20.98 9.22
CA ASP A 40 18.09 21.79 10.42
C ASP A 40 17.70 21.11 11.75
N GLU A 41 16.94 20.01 11.72
CA GLU A 41 16.50 19.32 12.93
C GLU A 41 16.42 17.80 12.74
N ASP A 42 16.81 17.03 13.76
CA ASP A 42 16.61 15.58 13.78
C ASP A 42 15.11 15.25 13.86
N ARG A 43 14.65 14.37 13.00
CA ARG A 43 13.27 13.89 12.97
C ARG A 43 13.23 12.38 13.14
N PHE A 44 12.40 11.93 14.06
CA PHE A 44 12.10 10.52 14.27
C PHE A 44 10.71 10.19 13.76
N SER A 45 10.55 9.00 13.19
CA SER A 45 9.24 8.43 12.85
C SER A 45 9.19 6.97 13.26
N VAL A 46 8.01 6.54 13.73
CA VAL A 46 7.77 5.14 14.13
C VAL A 46 6.59 4.63 13.28
N PRO A 47 6.86 3.96 12.16
CA PRO A 47 5.81 3.41 11.34
C PRO A 47 5.23 2.14 11.96
N PHE A 48 3.90 2.03 11.95
CA PHE A 48 3.17 0.83 12.30
C PHE A 48 2.49 0.27 11.05
N PHE A 49 2.83 -0.96 10.66
CA PHE A 49 2.23 -1.64 9.51
C PHE A 49 1.15 -2.61 9.97
N PHE A 50 -0.10 -2.31 9.68
CA PHE A 50 -1.21 -3.23 9.92
C PHE A 50 -1.30 -4.23 8.76
N ASN A 51 -0.63 -5.37 8.93
CA ASN A 51 -0.58 -6.42 7.93
C ASN A 51 -1.47 -7.61 8.32
N PRO A 52 -2.03 -8.36 7.34
CA PRO A 52 -2.79 -9.57 7.61
C PRO A 52 -1.87 -10.76 7.88
N ALA A 53 -2.47 -11.91 8.16
CA ALA A 53 -1.75 -13.18 8.14
C ALA A 53 -1.18 -13.49 6.75
N TYR A 54 -0.03 -14.14 6.70
CA TYR A 54 0.63 -14.48 5.43
C TYR A 54 -0.18 -15.40 4.51
N SER A 55 -1.13 -16.14 5.06
CA SER A 55 -2.05 -17.01 4.30
C SER A 55 -3.23 -16.27 3.67
N THR A 56 -3.33 -14.96 3.87
CA THR A 56 -4.47 -14.18 3.38
C THR A 56 -4.35 -13.92 1.88
N ASP A 57 -5.44 -14.13 1.16
CA ASP A 57 -5.62 -13.68 -0.21
C ASP A 57 -6.42 -12.39 -0.22
N TYR A 58 -5.90 -11.38 -0.90
CA TYR A 58 -6.59 -10.11 -1.13
C TYR A 58 -7.32 -10.15 -2.47
N ALA A 59 -8.57 -9.77 -2.45
CA ALA A 59 -9.38 -9.53 -3.64
C ALA A 59 -10.33 -8.37 -3.34
N PRO A 60 -10.92 -7.73 -4.35
CA PRO A 60 -11.98 -6.76 -4.13
C PRO A 60 -13.08 -7.33 -3.25
N LEU A 61 -13.44 -6.62 -2.19
CA LEU A 61 -14.49 -7.07 -1.27
C LEU A 61 -15.85 -7.09 -1.99
N PRO A 62 -16.74 -8.06 -1.70
CA PRO A 62 -18.06 -8.10 -2.30
C PRO A 62 -18.87 -6.80 -2.15
N SER A 63 -18.67 -6.06 -1.05
CA SER A 63 -19.28 -4.77 -0.81
C SER A 63 -18.70 -3.62 -1.65
N ALA A 64 -17.55 -3.85 -2.28
CA ALA A 64 -16.87 -2.86 -3.13
C ALA A 64 -17.13 -3.07 -4.62
N ILE A 65 -17.83 -4.16 -5.00
CA ILE A 65 -18.11 -4.52 -6.39
C ILE A 65 -19.61 -4.53 -6.65
N ASP A 66 -19.99 -4.11 -7.85
CA ASP A 66 -21.36 -4.19 -8.37
C ASP A 66 -21.34 -4.21 -9.91
N ALA A 67 -22.53 -4.22 -10.54
CA ALA A 67 -22.63 -4.25 -12.01
C ALA A 67 -22.00 -3.06 -12.73
N ARG A 68 -21.87 -1.89 -12.06
CA ARG A 68 -21.25 -0.68 -12.61
C ARG A 68 -19.78 -0.56 -12.21
N ASN A 69 -19.34 -1.33 -11.20
CA ASN A 69 -17.97 -1.36 -10.73
C ASN A 69 -17.54 -2.83 -10.55
N PRO A 70 -17.28 -3.58 -11.63
CA PRO A 70 -16.85 -4.96 -11.58
C PRO A 70 -15.47 -5.09 -10.91
N PRO A 71 -15.06 -6.31 -10.50
CA PRO A 71 -13.73 -6.52 -9.92
C PRO A 71 -12.63 -6.03 -10.86
N ARG A 72 -11.68 -5.29 -10.33
CA ARG A 72 -10.53 -4.74 -11.08
C ARG A 72 -9.23 -5.52 -10.85
N TYR A 73 -9.21 -6.37 -9.86
CA TYR A 73 -8.03 -7.13 -9.48
C TYR A 73 -8.36 -8.62 -9.34
N ARG A 74 -7.46 -9.46 -9.81
CA ARG A 74 -7.45 -10.88 -9.44
C ARG A 74 -6.91 -11.05 -8.01
N PRO A 75 -7.20 -12.18 -7.33
CA PRO A 75 -6.70 -12.42 -5.98
C PRO A 75 -5.17 -12.35 -5.90
N ILE A 76 -4.68 -11.75 -4.82
CA ILE A 76 -3.26 -11.54 -4.53
C ILE A 76 -2.94 -12.27 -3.22
N ASN A 77 -2.13 -13.31 -3.27
CA ASN A 77 -1.63 -13.96 -2.05
C ASN A 77 -0.62 -13.07 -1.35
N TRP A 78 -0.86 -12.74 -0.07
CA TRP A 78 -0.04 -11.78 0.66
C TRP A 78 1.41 -12.25 0.84
N ARG A 79 1.65 -13.51 1.15
CA ARG A 79 3.00 -14.06 1.31
C ARG A 79 3.79 -13.94 0.02
N GLU A 80 3.19 -14.36 -1.08
CA GLU A 80 3.83 -14.32 -2.39
C GLU A 80 4.14 -12.89 -2.83
N PHE A 81 3.17 -11.99 -2.69
CA PHE A 81 3.34 -10.58 -3.02
C PHE A 81 4.50 -9.96 -2.21
N ARG A 82 4.53 -10.20 -0.90
CA ARG A 82 5.59 -9.68 -0.02
C ARG A 82 6.96 -10.26 -0.36
N ALA A 83 7.04 -11.54 -0.65
CA ALA A 83 8.30 -12.19 -1.03
C ALA A 83 8.85 -11.62 -2.35
N ARG A 84 7.99 -11.45 -3.35
CA ARG A 84 8.37 -10.86 -4.65
C ARG A 84 8.81 -9.40 -4.50
N ARG A 85 8.10 -8.62 -3.68
CA ARG A 85 8.44 -7.21 -3.43
C ARG A 85 9.78 -7.09 -2.72
N ALA A 86 10.02 -7.87 -1.67
CA ALA A 86 11.29 -7.88 -0.95
C ALA A 86 12.47 -8.31 -1.85
N ALA A 87 12.28 -9.28 -2.72
CA ALA A 87 13.30 -9.72 -3.67
C ALA A 87 13.67 -8.61 -4.68
N GLY A 88 12.69 -7.84 -5.15
CA GLY A 88 12.92 -6.69 -6.03
C GLY A 88 13.59 -5.51 -5.33
N ASP A 89 13.13 -5.16 -4.14
CA ASP A 89 13.67 -4.04 -3.35
C ASP A 89 15.15 -4.22 -3.00
N TYR A 90 15.59 -5.46 -2.71
CA TYR A 90 16.99 -5.73 -2.34
C TYR A 90 17.90 -6.03 -3.54
N ALA A 91 17.34 -6.50 -4.63
CA ALA A 91 18.14 -6.88 -5.81
C ALA A 91 18.48 -5.71 -6.72
N HIS A 92 17.94 -4.52 -6.51
CA HIS A 92 18.04 -3.35 -7.41
C HIS A 92 17.65 -3.68 -8.86
N ALA A 93 16.86 -4.73 -9.05
CA ALA A 93 16.58 -5.34 -10.34
C ALA A 93 15.46 -4.64 -11.14
N GLY A 94 14.97 -3.52 -10.68
CA GLY A 94 13.98 -2.71 -11.42
C GLY A 94 12.56 -3.28 -11.54
N GLU A 95 12.35 -4.53 -11.18
CA GLU A 95 11.03 -5.20 -11.23
C GLU A 95 10.63 -5.70 -9.85
N TYR A 96 10.07 -4.84 -9.03
CA TYR A 96 9.38 -5.27 -7.81
C TYR A 96 7.90 -5.49 -8.06
N ALA A 97 7.26 -6.31 -7.21
CA ALA A 97 5.86 -6.62 -7.35
C ALA A 97 4.98 -5.39 -7.06
N GLU A 98 4.11 -5.05 -8.02
CA GLU A 98 3.11 -3.99 -7.88
C GLU A 98 1.70 -4.55 -8.09
N ILE A 99 0.71 -3.92 -7.47
CA ILE A 99 -0.70 -4.34 -7.62
C ILE A 99 -1.20 -4.20 -9.06
N SER A 100 -0.62 -3.30 -9.85
CA SER A 100 -0.91 -3.13 -11.28
C SER A 100 -0.72 -4.42 -12.08
N GLN A 101 0.19 -5.32 -11.67
CA GLN A 101 0.41 -6.62 -12.29
C GLN A 101 -0.74 -7.61 -12.06
N TYR A 102 -1.66 -7.30 -11.15
CA TYR A 102 -2.83 -8.11 -10.82
C TYR A 102 -4.14 -7.48 -11.32
N ALA A 103 -4.06 -6.38 -12.04
CA ALA A 103 -5.23 -5.77 -12.68
C ALA A 103 -5.85 -6.70 -13.74
N ILE A 104 -7.19 -6.64 -13.88
CA ILE A 104 -8.00 -7.39 -14.86
C ILE A 104 -8.38 -6.45 -16.00
#